data_891099e04f42dfdbe85430ed8e4a290f
#
_entry.id   891099e04f42dfdbe85430ed8e4a290f
#
_cell.length_a   1.000
_cell.length_b   1.000
_cell.length_c   1.000
_cell.angle_alpha   90.00
_cell.angle_beta   90.00
_cell.angle_gamma   90.00
#
_symmetry.space_group_name_H-M   'P 1'
#
loop_
_entity.id
_entity.type
_entity.pdbx_description
1 polymer ?
#
loop_
_entity_poly.entity_id
_entity_poly.type
_entity_poly.pdbx_seq_one_letter_code
_entity_poly.pdbx_strand_id
1 'polypeptide(L)'
;MRTRFWIFSLFALLTLAGCSNYRVVSDYDRAIPFERYKTYRWSSEGSAGISDDILARNPFIYKHIKSAVDRELAARGFVLKASGPVDFTVSPHARVRERVVVTPPVGFTYSSGYYHRWGRRGYTTFWYDPYPYPAVSYYEEGTLIIDIIDAKSDEIAWSGVARGILKNYDTSMQMQRDIDEVVTKIMAQFPPVVR
;
A
#
# COMPACT_ATOMS: atom_id res chain seq x y z
N MET A 1 25.48 -17.10 32.50
CA MET A 1 25.78 -16.48 31.19
C MET A 1 24.84 -16.93 30.06
N ARG A 2 24.24 -18.12 30.08
CA ARG A 2 23.37 -18.68 29.01
C ARG A 2 22.00 -17.96 28.87
N THR A 3 21.42 -17.49 29.95
CA THR A 3 20.10 -16.81 29.96
C THR A 3 20.12 -15.40 29.31
N ARG A 4 21.26 -14.69 29.36
CA ARG A 4 21.39 -13.36 28.72
C ARG A 4 21.42 -13.42 27.20
N PHE A 5 21.90 -14.53 26.61
CA PHE A 5 21.90 -14.75 25.17
C PHE A 5 20.49 -14.97 24.61
N TRP A 6 19.61 -15.62 25.35
CA TRP A 6 18.23 -15.86 24.92
C TRP A 6 17.38 -14.58 24.89
N ILE A 7 17.63 -13.64 25.81
CA ILE A 7 16.92 -12.36 25.85
C ILE A 7 17.36 -11.47 24.68
N PHE A 8 18.65 -11.47 24.32
CA PHE A 8 19.14 -10.74 23.15
C PHE A 8 18.62 -11.30 21.83
N SER A 9 18.50 -12.64 21.72
CA SER A 9 17.94 -13.29 20.53
C SER A 9 16.45 -12.99 20.37
N LEU A 10 15.67 -12.93 21.45
CA LEU A 10 14.26 -12.59 21.43
C LEU A 10 14.03 -11.11 21.07
N PHE A 11 14.91 -10.20 21.53
CA PHE A 11 14.84 -8.78 21.22
C PHE A 11 15.22 -8.47 19.75
N ALA A 12 16.15 -9.24 19.18
CA ALA A 12 16.53 -9.11 17.77
C ALA A 12 15.43 -9.56 16.80
N LEU A 13 14.53 -10.46 17.23
CA LEU A 13 13.38 -10.89 16.41
C LEU A 13 12.27 -9.84 16.33
N LEU A 14 12.17 -8.94 17.29
CA LEU A 14 11.13 -7.90 17.36
C LEU A 14 11.41 -6.67 16.48
N THR A 15 12.62 -6.51 15.95
CA THR A 15 13.00 -5.34 15.12
C THR A 15 12.72 -5.47 13.64
N LEU A 16 12.15 -6.59 13.19
CA LEU A 16 11.78 -6.86 11.78
C LEU A 16 10.39 -6.31 11.39
N ALA A 17 9.79 -5.44 12.18
CA ALA A 17 8.61 -4.67 11.75
C ALA A 17 9.04 -3.66 10.68
N GLY A 18 9.23 -4.13 9.45
CA GLY A 18 9.58 -3.32 8.30
C GLY A 18 8.53 -2.22 8.10
N CYS A 19 8.96 -0.98 8.04
CA CYS A 19 8.09 0.14 7.67
C CYS A 19 7.49 -0.12 6.28
N SER A 20 6.22 -0.44 6.24
CA SER A 20 5.48 -0.59 5.00
C SER A 20 5.19 0.77 4.39
N ASN A 21 5.54 0.95 3.13
CA ASN A 21 5.21 2.15 2.34
C ASN A 21 3.73 2.24 1.94
N TYR A 22 2.92 1.25 2.31
CA TYR A 22 1.51 1.17 1.93
C TYR A 22 0.59 1.41 3.11
N ARG A 23 -0.37 2.31 2.93
CA ARG A 23 -1.49 2.50 3.85
C ARG A 23 -2.62 1.59 3.42
N VAL A 24 -3.02 0.65 4.30
CA VAL A 24 -4.11 -0.29 4.04
C VAL A 24 -5.28 0.05 4.96
N VAL A 25 -6.47 0.05 4.38
CA VAL A 25 -7.75 0.21 5.08
C VAL A 25 -8.74 -0.80 4.51
N SER A 26 -9.68 -1.25 5.32
CA SER A 26 -10.79 -2.07 4.85
C SER A 26 -12.11 -1.61 5.45
N ASP A 27 -13.17 -1.89 4.73
CA ASP A 27 -14.55 -1.69 5.19
C ASP A 27 -15.39 -2.90 4.81
N TYR A 28 -16.48 -3.17 5.54
CA TYR A 28 -17.30 -4.34 5.32
C TYR A 28 -18.74 -4.15 5.83
N ASP A 29 -19.66 -4.88 5.21
CA ASP A 29 -21.03 -4.95 5.69
C ASP A 29 -21.12 -5.88 6.90
N ARG A 30 -21.56 -5.34 8.03
CA ARG A 30 -21.71 -6.07 9.29
C ARG A 30 -22.87 -7.08 9.30
N ALA A 31 -23.79 -6.99 8.35
CA ALA A 31 -24.91 -7.91 8.22
C ALA A 31 -24.49 -9.23 7.55
N ILE A 32 -23.34 -9.28 6.92
CA ILE A 32 -22.83 -10.44 6.19
C ILE A 32 -22.19 -11.46 7.15
N PRO A 33 -22.66 -12.72 7.18
CA PRO A 33 -22.06 -13.77 8.00
C PRO A 33 -20.85 -14.40 7.26
N PHE A 34 -19.69 -13.77 7.32
CA PHE A 34 -18.47 -14.22 6.64
C PHE A 34 -18.02 -15.64 7.00
N GLU A 35 -18.43 -16.15 8.17
CA GLU A 35 -18.12 -17.53 8.61
C GLU A 35 -18.72 -18.59 7.69
N ARG A 36 -19.75 -18.24 6.94
CA ARG A 36 -20.43 -19.13 5.98
C ARG A 36 -19.72 -19.24 4.64
N TYR A 37 -18.84 -18.27 4.34
CA TYR A 37 -18.11 -18.28 3.10
C TYR A 37 -17.07 -19.41 3.06
N LYS A 38 -17.08 -20.17 1.96
CA LYS A 38 -16.16 -21.30 1.72
C LYS A 38 -15.61 -21.28 0.30
N THR A 39 -16.40 -20.82 -0.65
CA THR A 39 -16.11 -20.94 -2.07
C THR A 39 -16.19 -19.60 -2.78
N TYR A 40 -15.27 -19.38 -3.73
CA TYR A 40 -15.25 -18.14 -4.48
C TYR A 40 -14.97 -18.36 -5.97
N ARG A 41 -15.22 -17.32 -6.72
CA ARG A 41 -14.87 -17.18 -8.13
C ARG A 41 -14.40 -15.76 -8.41
N TRP A 42 -13.63 -15.59 -9.45
CA TRP A 42 -13.29 -14.27 -9.96
C TRP A 42 -14.50 -13.68 -10.69
N SER A 43 -14.74 -12.39 -10.48
CA SER A 43 -15.78 -11.68 -11.24
C SER A 43 -15.45 -11.70 -12.73
N SER A 44 -16.46 -12.02 -13.55
CA SER A 44 -16.33 -11.97 -15.02
C SER A 44 -16.34 -10.53 -15.53
N GLU A 45 -16.87 -9.61 -14.75
CA GLU A 45 -16.96 -8.17 -15.07
C GLU A 45 -15.70 -7.43 -14.67
N GLY A 46 -14.53 -8.06 -14.68
CA GLY A 46 -13.27 -7.41 -14.33
C GLY A 46 -13.21 -6.02 -14.93
N SER A 47 -13.15 -4.98 -14.11
CA SER A 47 -12.97 -3.56 -14.46
C SER A 47 -14.01 -2.93 -15.43
N ALA A 48 -15.07 -3.63 -15.81
CA ALA A 48 -16.11 -3.12 -16.66
C ALA A 48 -16.92 -2.04 -15.94
N GLY A 49 -16.54 -0.79 -16.10
CA GLY A 49 -17.22 0.37 -15.51
C GLY A 49 -16.30 1.39 -14.84
N ILE A 50 -15.04 1.06 -14.59
CA ILE A 50 -14.05 2.01 -14.03
C ILE A 50 -13.15 2.46 -15.17
N SER A 51 -13.39 3.65 -15.73
CA SER A 51 -12.69 4.18 -16.90
C SER A 51 -11.16 4.28 -16.76
N ASP A 52 -10.66 4.32 -15.52
CA ASP A 52 -9.23 4.51 -15.21
C ASP A 52 -8.57 3.27 -14.58
N ASP A 53 -9.18 2.07 -14.75
CA ASP A 53 -8.58 0.85 -14.21
C ASP A 53 -7.41 0.40 -15.09
N ILE A 54 -6.21 0.43 -14.50
CA ILE A 54 -4.99 0.02 -15.21
C ILE A 54 -4.91 -1.49 -15.43
N LEU A 55 -5.66 -2.30 -14.67
CA LEU A 55 -5.61 -3.76 -14.77
C LEU A 55 -6.16 -4.24 -16.12
N ALA A 56 -7.15 -3.55 -16.66
CA ALA A 56 -7.68 -3.85 -18.01
C ALA A 56 -6.63 -3.73 -19.12
N ARG A 57 -5.63 -2.86 -18.92
CA ARG A 57 -4.55 -2.58 -19.88
C ARG A 57 -3.26 -3.35 -19.58
N ASN A 58 -3.16 -3.98 -18.39
CA ASN A 58 -1.96 -4.65 -17.91
C ASN A 58 -2.26 -6.09 -17.45
N PRO A 59 -2.44 -7.03 -18.38
CA PRO A 59 -2.85 -8.39 -18.06
C PRO A 59 -1.85 -9.16 -17.20
N PHE A 60 -0.56 -8.82 -17.25
CA PHE A 60 0.45 -9.43 -16.40
C PHE A 60 0.30 -8.97 -14.94
N ILE A 61 0.07 -7.67 -14.71
CA ILE A 61 -0.18 -7.14 -13.35
C ILE A 61 -1.44 -7.79 -12.78
N TYR A 62 -2.52 -7.85 -13.56
CA TYR A 62 -3.74 -8.55 -13.17
C TYR A 62 -3.48 -10.00 -12.78
N LYS A 63 -2.68 -10.74 -13.59
CA LYS A 63 -2.32 -12.13 -13.31
C LYS A 63 -1.53 -12.28 -12.00
N HIS A 64 -0.59 -11.37 -11.73
CA HIS A 64 0.18 -11.38 -10.48
C HIS A 64 -0.72 -11.12 -9.27
N ILE A 65 -1.60 -10.12 -9.33
CA ILE A 65 -2.58 -9.83 -8.27
C ILE A 65 -3.48 -11.03 -8.04
N LYS A 66 -4.03 -11.60 -9.11
CA LYS A 66 -4.87 -12.79 -9.05
C LYS A 66 -4.17 -13.95 -8.35
N SER A 67 -2.95 -14.27 -8.75
CA SER A 67 -2.17 -15.35 -8.15
C SER A 67 -1.87 -15.10 -6.66
N ALA A 68 -1.59 -13.85 -6.27
CA ALA A 68 -1.36 -13.49 -4.88
C ALA A 68 -2.62 -13.63 -4.04
N VAL A 69 -3.78 -13.15 -4.53
CA VAL A 69 -5.06 -13.27 -3.84
C VAL A 69 -5.49 -14.73 -3.72
N ASP A 70 -5.36 -15.55 -4.79
CA ASP A 70 -5.68 -16.97 -4.76
C ASP A 70 -4.85 -17.69 -3.67
N ARG A 71 -3.57 -17.37 -3.55
CA ARG A 71 -2.70 -17.94 -2.51
C ARG A 71 -3.16 -17.54 -1.10
N GLU A 72 -3.51 -16.27 -0.89
CA GLU A 72 -3.98 -15.77 0.40
C GLU A 72 -5.34 -16.37 0.80
N LEU A 73 -6.27 -16.50 -0.13
CA LEU A 73 -7.57 -17.14 0.10
C LEU A 73 -7.42 -18.63 0.37
N ALA A 74 -6.60 -19.34 -0.41
CA ALA A 74 -6.33 -20.76 -0.19
C ALA A 74 -5.70 -21.03 1.18
N ALA A 75 -4.77 -20.18 1.63
CA ALA A 75 -4.16 -20.29 2.95
C ALA A 75 -5.18 -20.15 4.10
N ARG A 76 -6.33 -19.49 3.85
CA ARG A 76 -7.45 -19.34 4.79
C ARG A 76 -8.54 -20.39 4.61
N GLY A 77 -8.35 -21.33 3.69
CA GLY A 77 -9.26 -22.45 3.45
C GLY A 77 -10.40 -22.16 2.48
N PHE A 78 -10.38 -21.04 1.75
CA PHE A 78 -11.33 -20.76 0.68
C PHE A 78 -10.99 -21.55 -0.58
N VAL A 79 -12.00 -22.02 -1.30
CA VAL A 79 -11.86 -22.87 -2.48
C VAL A 79 -12.31 -22.12 -3.72
N LEU A 80 -11.40 -21.99 -4.70
CA LEU A 80 -11.70 -21.44 -6.02
C LEU A 80 -12.56 -22.43 -6.82
N LYS A 81 -13.69 -21.98 -7.35
CA LYS A 81 -14.53 -22.76 -8.27
C LYS A 81 -14.54 -22.15 -9.67
N ALA A 82 -14.33 -22.99 -10.66
CA ALA A 82 -14.40 -22.58 -12.06
C ALA A 82 -15.86 -22.39 -12.55
N SER A 83 -16.83 -23.11 -11.97
CA SER A 83 -18.25 -23.08 -12.36
C SER A 83 -19.16 -23.45 -11.21
N GLY A 84 -20.46 -23.22 -11.38
CA GLY A 84 -21.49 -23.49 -10.38
C GLY A 84 -21.62 -22.37 -9.32
N PRO A 85 -22.49 -22.56 -8.33
CA PRO A 85 -22.72 -21.56 -7.29
C PRO A 85 -21.48 -21.40 -6.41
N VAL A 86 -21.23 -20.15 -6.02
CA VAL A 86 -20.16 -19.74 -5.07
C VAL A 86 -20.76 -18.86 -4.00
N ASP A 87 -20.02 -18.67 -2.90
CA ASP A 87 -20.47 -17.82 -1.81
C ASP A 87 -20.15 -16.34 -2.09
N PHE A 88 -19.02 -16.07 -2.77
CA PHE A 88 -18.65 -14.71 -3.15
C PHE A 88 -17.85 -14.66 -4.44
N THR A 89 -17.75 -13.48 -5.02
CA THR A 89 -16.86 -13.18 -6.14
C THR A 89 -15.79 -12.17 -5.73
N VAL A 90 -14.64 -12.24 -6.40
CA VAL A 90 -13.51 -11.34 -6.14
C VAL A 90 -13.31 -10.42 -7.35
N SER A 91 -13.23 -9.12 -7.09
CA SER A 91 -13.03 -8.12 -8.13
C SER A 91 -11.90 -7.16 -7.74
N PRO A 92 -10.71 -7.24 -8.36
CA PRO A 92 -9.63 -6.31 -8.11
C PRO A 92 -9.73 -5.11 -9.06
N HIS A 93 -9.38 -3.93 -8.55
CA HIS A 93 -9.28 -2.69 -9.29
C HIS A 93 -7.97 -1.97 -8.94
N ALA A 94 -7.31 -1.36 -9.92
CA ALA A 94 -6.12 -0.58 -9.64
C ALA A 94 -6.11 0.73 -10.42
N ARG A 95 -5.63 1.79 -9.74
CA ARG A 95 -5.49 3.12 -10.31
C ARG A 95 -4.11 3.69 -10.02
N VAL A 96 -3.61 4.50 -10.95
CA VAL A 96 -2.39 5.29 -10.75
C VAL A 96 -2.76 6.76 -10.96
N ARG A 97 -2.28 7.60 -10.05
CA ARG A 97 -2.47 9.05 -10.12
C ARG A 97 -1.14 9.76 -9.89
N GLU A 98 -0.85 10.71 -10.74
CA GLU A 98 0.23 11.65 -10.51
C GLU A 98 -0.15 12.61 -9.37
N ARG A 99 0.78 12.81 -8.45
CA ARG A 99 0.67 13.73 -7.32
C ARG A 99 1.77 14.78 -7.40
N VAL A 100 1.39 16.00 -7.12
CA VAL A 100 2.30 17.13 -7.03
C VAL A 100 2.43 17.56 -5.58
N VAL A 101 3.66 17.60 -5.09
CA VAL A 101 3.98 18.17 -3.78
C VAL A 101 4.72 19.48 -4.00
N VAL A 102 4.14 20.54 -3.49
CA VAL A 102 4.77 21.86 -3.43
C VAL A 102 5.30 22.04 -2.01
N THR A 103 6.61 21.95 -1.85
CA THR A 103 7.26 22.23 -0.58
C THR A 103 7.45 23.73 -0.46
N PRO A 104 6.83 24.40 0.54
CA PRO A 104 7.05 25.82 0.74
C PRO A 104 8.53 26.07 1.04
N PRO A 105 9.06 27.22 0.60
CA PRO A 105 10.44 27.57 0.83
C PRO A 105 10.69 27.68 2.33
N VAL A 106 11.74 27.03 2.82
CA VAL A 106 12.19 27.16 4.20
C VAL A 106 13.02 28.44 4.25
N GLY A 107 12.44 29.51 4.76
CA GLY A 107 13.15 30.75 5.00
C GLY A 107 14.16 30.59 6.14
N PHE A 108 15.42 30.57 5.83
CA PHE A 108 16.46 30.68 6.86
C PHE A 108 16.71 32.16 7.16
N THR A 109 16.42 32.58 8.38
CA THR A 109 16.80 33.91 8.86
C THR A 109 18.22 33.80 9.42
N TYR A 110 19.18 34.35 8.71
CA TYR A 110 20.53 34.47 9.25
C TYR A 110 20.71 35.89 9.86
N SER A 111 21.10 35.93 11.12
CA SER A 111 21.56 37.19 11.72
C SER A 111 23.07 37.33 11.48
N SER A 112 23.48 38.44 10.90
CA SER A 112 24.89 38.81 10.83
C SER A 112 25.32 39.34 12.18
N GLY A 113 26.33 38.75 12.80
CA GLY A 113 26.90 39.16 14.08
C GLY A 113 28.38 39.45 13.97
N TYR A 114 28.81 40.55 14.61
CA TYR A 114 30.22 40.79 14.88
C TYR A 114 30.65 39.85 16.00
N TYR A 115 31.75 39.10 15.79
CA TYR A 115 32.40 38.41 16.89
C TYR A 115 33.81 38.96 17.11
N HIS A 116 34.11 39.25 18.38
CA HIS A 116 35.44 39.56 18.85
C HIS A 116 36.01 38.30 19.54
N ARG A 117 36.98 37.69 18.91
CA ARG A 117 37.73 36.63 19.56
C ARG A 117 39.22 36.86 19.35
N TRP A 118 39.93 37.21 20.43
CA TRP A 118 41.37 37.24 20.47
C TRP A 118 42.04 38.11 19.36
N GLY A 119 41.64 39.39 19.25
CA GLY A 119 42.32 40.35 18.39
C GLY A 119 42.14 40.19 16.88
N ARG A 120 41.32 39.24 16.42
CA ARG A 120 40.94 39.10 15.01
C ARG A 120 39.54 39.60 14.76
N ARG A 121 39.41 40.53 13.83
CA ARG A 121 38.12 41.00 13.29
C ARG A 121 37.83 40.18 12.04
N GLY A 122 36.69 39.49 12.00
CA GLY A 122 36.24 38.76 10.82
C GLY A 122 34.85 39.20 10.38
N TYR A 123 34.68 39.32 9.08
CA TYR A 123 33.38 39.47 8.45
C TYR A 123 32.96 38.08 7.93
N THR A 124 31.76 37.64 8.31
CA THR A 124 31.14 36.50 7.64
C THR A 124 30.03 37.05 6.76
N THR A 125 30.19 36.92 5.45
CA THR A 125 29.14 37.26 4.48
C THR A 125 28.38 36.00 4.17
N PHE A 126 27.10 35.99 4.48
CA PHE A 126 26.17 34.92 4.06
C PHE A 126 25.36 35.48 2.89
N TRP A 127 25.21 34.64 1.85
CA TRP A 127 24.34 34.97 0.74
C TRP A 127 22.91 34.70 1.17
N TYR A 128 22.08 35.73 1.12
CA TYR A 128 20.62 35.62 1.34
C TYR A 128 19.97 35.57 -0.03
N ASP A 129 19.23 34.48 -0.32
CA ASP A 129 18.30 34.46 -1.42
C ASP A 129 16.94 34.96 -0.89
N PRO A 130 16.53 36.21 -1.23
CA PRO A 130 15.31 36.81 -0.72
C PRO A 130 14.05 36.19 -1.35
N TYR A 131 14.20 35.30 -2.34
CA TYR A 131 13.10 34.66 -3.05
C TYR A 131 13.33 33.14 -3.18
N PRO A 132 13.23 32.40 -2.06
CA PRO A 132 13.31 30.96 -2.16
C PRO A 132 12.12 30.44 -2.99
N TYR A 133 12.42 29.80 -4.12
CA TYR A 133 11.39 29.19 -4.95
C TYR A 133 10.84 27.94 -4.27
N PRO A 134 9.50 27.71 -4.32
CA PRO A 134 8.93 26.45 -3.84
C PRO A 134 9.48 25.29 -4.65
N ALA A 135 9.93 24.24 -3.97
CA ALA A 135 10.32 23.00 -4.62
C ALA A 135 9.06 22.24 -5.02
N VAL A 136 8.94 21.92 -6.31
CA VAL A 136 7.84 21.11 -6.84
C VAL A 136 8.39 19.72 -7.11
N SER A 137 7.78 18.73 -6.46
CA SER A 137 8.10 17.31 -6.66
C SER A 137 6.89 16.57 -7.19
N TYR A 138 7.12 15.68 -8.18
CA TYR A 138 6.10 14.84 -8.77
C TYR A 138 6.34 13.40 -8.32
N TYR A 139 5.27 12.68 -7.97
CA TYR A 139 5.32 11.26 -7.71
C TYR A 139 4.02 10.58 -8.15
N GLU A 140 4.09 9.28 -8.45
CA GLU A 140 2.93 8.49 -8.77
C GLU A 140 2.42 7.77 -7.52
N GLU A 141 1.11 7.90 -7.27
CA GLU A 141 0.40 7.19 -6.21
C GLU A 141 -0.42 6.07 -6.83
N GLY A 142 -0.11 4.82 -6.43
CA GLY A 142 -0.90 3.65 -6.77
C GLY A 142 -1.98 3.38 -5.73
N THR A 143 -3.15 2.96 -6.20
CA THR A 143 -4.23 2.44 -5.37
C THR A 143 -4.64 1.07 -5.89
N LEU A 144 -4.58 0.04 -5.03
CA LEU A 144 -5.13 -1.28 -5.29
C LEU A 144 -6.34 -1.49 -4.40
N ILE A 145 -7.45 -1.89 -5.00
CA ILE A 145 -8.70 -2.23 -4.32
C ILE A 145 -8.97 -3.70 -4.60
N ILE A 146 -9.38 -4.44 -3.59
CA ILE A 146 -9.87 -5.82 -3.72
C ILE A 146 -11.25 -5.86 -3.08
N ASP A 147 -12.27 -6.07 -3.92
CA ASP A 147 -13.64 -6.18 -3.49
C ASP A 147 -14.06 -7.65 -3.41
N ILE A 148 -14.73 -8.00 -2.32
CA ILE A 148 -15.42 -9.26 -2.12
C ILE A 148 -16.92 -8.95 -2.23
N ILE A 149 -17.55 -9.54 -3.22
CA ILE A 149 -18.96 -9.33 -3.56
C ILE A 149 -19.73 -10.58 -3.15
N ASP A 150 -20.76 -10.44 -2.31
CA ASP A 150 -21.63 -11.57 -1.96
C ASP A 150 -22.37 -12.08 -3.18
N ALA A 151 -22.22 -13.36 -3.48
CA ALA A 151 -22.79 -13.94 -4.71
C ALA A 151 -24.32 -14.06 -4.69
N LYS A 152 -24.95 -13.86 -3.53
CA LYS A 152 -26.41 -13.96 -3.37
C LYS A 152 -27.10 -12.61 -3.51
N SER A 153 -26.54 -11.56 -2.91
CA SER A 153 -27.07 -10.20 -2.98
C SER A 153 -26.51 -9.39 -4.14
N ASP A 154 -25.36 -9.79 -4.69
CA ASP A 154 -24.57 -9.07 -5.68
C ASP A 154 -24.08 -7.67 -5.18
N GLU A 155 -23.91 -7.57 -3.86
CA GLU A 155 -23.46 -6.35 -3.19
C GLU A 155 -22.03 -6.55 -2.63
N ILE A 156 -21.29 -5.44 -2.48
CA ILE A 156 -19.96 -5.47 -1.87
C ILE A 156 -20.09 -5.84 -0.40
N ALA A 157 -19.61 -7.04 -0.05
CA ALA A 157 -19.59 -7.53 1.33
C ALA A 157 -18.36 -6.99 2.10
N TRP A 158 -17.22 -6.87 1.42
CA TRP A 158 -15.97 -6.37 1.99
C TRP A 158 -15.14 -5.71 0.89
N SER A 159 -14.45 -4.63 1.25
CA SER A 159 -13.53 -3.93 0.37
C SER A 159 -12.23 -3.62 1.12
N GLY A 160 -11.11 -4.04 0.54
CA GLY A 160 -9.78 -3.73 1.05
C GLY A 160 -9.02 -2.82 0.09
N VAL A 161 -8.46 -1.72 0.60
CA VAL A 161 -7.80 -0.69 -0.21
C VAL A 161 -6.39 -0.46 0.31
N ALA A 162 -5.41 -0.56 -0.58
CA ALA A 162 -4.04 -0.14 -0.32
C ALA A 162 -3.69 1.08 -1.17
N ARG A 163 -3.01 2.05 -0.56
CA ARG A 163 -2.45 3.22 -1.25
C ARG A 163 -0.99 3.37 -0.90
N GLY A 164 -0.18 3.74 -1.88
CA GLY A 164 1.24 3.96 -1.67
C GLY A 164 1.91 4.62 -2.88
N ILE A 165 3.13 5.09 -2.67
CA ILE A 165 3.96 5.64 -3.73
C ILE A 165 4.45 4.48 -4.60
N LEU A 166 4.26 4.58 -5.91
CA LEU A 166 4.80 3.62 -6.86
C LEU A 166 6.31 3.76 -6.94
N LYS A 167 6.98 2.61 -6.96
CA LYS A 167 8.42 2.52 -7.16
C LYS A 167 8.71 2.28 -8.64
N ASN A 168 9.85 2.78 -9.09
CA ASN A 168 10.41 2.35 -10.35
C ASN A 168 10.96 0.92 -10.18
N TYR A 169 10.52 0.00 -11.01
CA TYR A 169 10.96 -1.40 -10.97
C TYR A 169 11.95 -1.66 -12.10
N ASP A 170 13.14 -2.14 -11.75
CA ASP A 170 14.15 -2.56 -12.73
C ASP A 170 13.83 -3.95 -13.31
N THR A 171 13.06 -4.75 -12.59
CA THR A 171 12.70 -6.11 -12.97
C THR A 171 11.27 -6.46 -12.65
N SER A 172 10.67 -7.36 -13.43
CA SER A 172 9.33 -7.90 -13.17
C SER A 172 9.25 -8.63 -11.81
N MET A 173 10.35 -9.21 -11.36
CA MET A 173 10.42 -9.91 -10.07
C MET A 173 10.32 -8.94 -8.89
N GLN A 174 10.88 -7.73 -9.00
CA GLN A 174 10.71 -6.69 -7.96
C GLN A 174 9.25 -6.24 -7.90
N MET A 175 8.64 -5.97 -9.04
CA MET A 175 7.22 -5.61 -9.13
C MET A 175 6.32 -6.70 -8.55
N GLN A 176 6.59 -7.98 -8.86
CA GLN A 176 5.81 -9.09 -8.32
C GLN A 176 5.90 -9.18 -6.80
N ARG A 177 7.09 -9.01 -6.22
CA ARG A 177 7.27 -9.00 -4.75
C ARG A 177 6.48 -7.88 -4.07
N ASP A 178 6.48 -6.68 -4.66
CA ASP A 178 5.70 -5.55 -4.14
C ASP A 178 4.20 -5.83 -4.22
N ILE A 179 3.72 -6.42 -5.33
CA ILE A 179 2.32 -6.85 -5.48
C ILE A 179 1.97 -7.89 -4.42
N ASP A 180 2.82 -8.90 -4.22
CA ASP A 180 2.62 -9.94 -3.20
C ASP A 180 2.52 -9.32 -1.81
N GLU A 181 3.41 -8.39 -1.46
CA GLU A 181 3.41 -7.70 -0.18
C GLU A 181 2.11 -6.89 0.04
N VAL A 182 1.71 -6.12 -0.96
CA VAL A 182 0.49 -5.30 -0.89
C VAL A 182 -0.75 -6.16 -0.75
N VAL A 183 -0.88 -7.21 -1.57
CA VAL A 183 -2.01 -8.14 -1.52
C VAL A 183 -2.08 -8.86 -0.17
N THR A 184 -0.95 -9.35 0.34
CA THR A 184 -0.89 -9.99 1.66
C THR A 184 -1.41 -9.05 2.76
N LYS A 185 -1.01 -7.76 2.73
CA LYS A 185 -1.48 -6.76 3.71
C LYS A 185 -2.96 -6.45 3.60
N ILE A 186 -3.50 -6.35 2.39
CA ILE A 186 -4.94 -6.17 2.17
C ILE A 186 -5.68 -7.39 2.71
N MET A 187 -5.30 -8.57 2.24
CA MET A 187 -5.98 -9.83 2.58
C MET A 187 -5.82 -10.21 4.05
N ALA A 188 -4.82 -9.72 4.77
CA ALA A 188 -4.70 -9.91 6.21
C ALA A 188 -5.90 -9.34 7.00
N GLN A 189 -6.70 -8.45 6.39
CA GLN A 189 -7.90 -7.88 6.98
C GLN A 189 -9.20 -8.64 6.58
N PHE A 190 -9.08 -9.69 5.76
CA PHE A 190 -10.19 -10.54 5.33
C PHE A 190 -10.03 -12.00 5.81
N PRO A 191 -11.10 -12.67 6.34
CA PRO A 191 -12.40 -12.10 6.67
C PRO A 191 -12.30 -11.16 7.89
N PRO A 192 -13.19 -10.15 8.01
CA PRO A 192 -13.18 -9.26 9.16
C PRO A 192 -13.59 -10.02 10.42
N VAL A 193 -12.95 -9.66 11.54
CA VAL A 193 -13.39 -10.16 12.86
C VAL A 193 -14.59 -9.31 13.29
N VAL A 194 -15.79 -9.86 13.13
CA VAL A 194 -17.02 -9.21 13.60
C VAL A 194 -17.00 -9.22 15.13
N ARG A 195 -16.86 -8.03 15.74
CA ARG A 195 -16.94 -7.84 17.19
C ARG A 195 -18.30 -7.28 17.58
#